data_d31ee1fd32f8ba4e2e2fa7aa5705c3d3
#
_entry.id   d31ee1fd32f8ba4e2e2fa7aa5705c3d3
#
_cell.length_a   1.000
_cell.length_b   1.000
_cell.length_c   1.000
_cell.angle_alpha   90.00
_cell.angle_beta   90.00
_cell.angle_gamma   90.00
#
_symmetry.space_group_name_H-M   'P 1'
#
loop_
_entity.id
_entity.type
_entity.pdbx_description
1 polymer ?
#
loop_
_entity_poly.entity_id
_entity_poly.type
_entity_poly.pdbx_seq_one_letter_code
_entity_poly.pdbx_strand_id
1 'polypeptide(L)'
;MTGSVIVFEAVGKAVLKSFPVPSPKAGEVLLENDYTVVSAGTERANLMNMPNTGPSGTPDFSSLQAPDPAKKFPFHPGYCGVGRVIAVGEGVESVKTGTRVLACWSGHRSHAIQPAAALTEIGDDRIESLDAAFVVIAAMGLQGVRKLRLEIGESAMIVGLGLLGVF
;
A
#
# COMPACT_ATOMS: atom_id res chain seq x y z
N MET A 1 8.49 -21.82 7.00
CA MET A 1 8.64 -20.99 5.78
C MET A 1 9.30 -19.68 6.16
N THR A 2 10.16 -19.14 5.28
CA THR A 2 10.87 -17.87 5.50
C THR A 2 10.44 -16.88 4.42
N GLY A 3 10.02 -15.70 4.83
CA GLY A 3 9.65 -14.59 3.97
C GLY A 3 10.71 -13.49 3.97
N SER A 4 10.53 -12.51 3.08
CA SER A 4 11.37 -11.32 2.95
C SER A 4 10.55 -10.06 3.15
N VAL A 5 11.14 -9.02 3.77
CA VAL A 5 10.48 -7.75 4.05
C VAL A 5 11.47 -6.60 3.89
N ILE A 6 11.00 -5.49 3.30
CA ILE A 6 11.77 -4.24 3.27
C ILE A 6 11.51 -3.49 4.58
N VAL A 7 12.60 -3.06 5.22
CA VAL A 7 12.56 -2.31 6.48
C VAL A 7 13.40 -1.05 6.32
N PHE A 8 12.85 0.08 6.72
CA PHE A 8 13.62 1.30 6.90
C PHE A 8 14.20 1.29 8.31
N GLU A 9 15.50 0.95 8.43
CA GLU A 9 16.18 0.80 9.73
C GLU A 9 16.51 2.13 10.38
N ALA A 10 16.81 3.13 9.56
CA ALA A 10 17.17 4.49 9.96
C ALA A 10 16.85 5.45 8.82
N VAL A 11 16.98 6.74 9.05
CA VAL A 11 16.86 7.76 8.01
C VAL A 11 17.81 7.45 6.85
N GLY A 12 17.26 7.38 5.64
CA GLY A 12 18.02 7.06 4.41
C GLY A 12 18.50 5.62 4.28
N LYS A 13 18.15 4.71 5.21
CA LYS A 13 18.63 3.32 5.18
C LYS A 13 17.47 2.33 5.05
N ALA A 14 17.30 1.79 3.84
CA ALA A 14 16.40 0.69 3.53
C ALA A 14 17.18 -0.62 3.43
N VAL A 15 16.66 -1.69 4.00
CA VAL A 15 17.27 -3.03 3.99
C VAL A 15 16.24 -4.10 3.70
N LEU A 16 16.66 -5.18 3.07
CA LEU A 16 15.87 -6.40 2.93
C LEU A 16 16.20 -7.33 4.09
N LYS A 17 15.18 -7.77 4.84
CA LYS A 17 15.32 -8.73 5.93
C LYS A 17 14.51 -9.98 5.69
N SER A 18 14.99 -11.09 6.21
CA SER A 18 14.22 -12.33 6.30
C SER A 18 13.41 -12.36 7.60
N PHE A 19 12.25 -13.00 7.58
CA PHE A 19 11.43 -13.23 8.76
C PHE A 19 10.75 -14.60 8.71
N PRO A 20 10.48 -15.22 9.87
CA PRO A 20 9.67 -16.44 9.92
C PRO A 20 8.22 -16.07 9.59
N VAL A 21 7.63 -16.76 8.60
CA VAL A 21 6.24 -16.53 8.21
C VAL A 21 5.33 -17.15 9.25
N PRO A 22 4.49 -16.35 9.96
CA PRO A 22 3.58 -16.88 10.97
C PRO A 22 2.37 -17.57 10.34
N SER A 23 1.70 -18.42 11.11
CA SER A 23 0.38 -18.93 10.74
C SER A 23 -0.72 -17.91 11.04
N PRO A 24 -1.78 -17.82 10.23
CA PRO A 24 -2.90 -16.92 10.48
C PRO A 24 -3.69 -17.39 11.72
N LYS A 25 -4.15 -16.43 12.51
CA LYS A 25 -5.06 -16.65 13.66
C LYS A 25 -6.52 -16.67 13.19
N ALA A 26 -7.47 -16.85 14.12
CA ALA A 26 -8.90 -16.75 13.83
C ALA A 26 -9.24 -15.39 13.17
N GLY A 27 -10.00 -15.42 12.08
CA GLY A 27 -10.37 -14.24 11.30
C GLY A 27 -9.28 -13.66 10.38
N GLU A 28 -8.06 -14.22 10.42
CA GLU A 28 -6.93 -13.77 9.60
C GLU A 28 -6.66 -14.72 8.42
N VAL A 29 -5.95 -14.22 7.44
CA VAL A 29 -5.41 -15.00 6.33
C VAL A 29 -3.93 -14.75 6.18
N LEU A 30 -3.22 -15.72 5.62
CA LEU A 30 -1.84 -15.58 5.16
C LEU A 30 -1.86 -15.39 3.64
N LEU A 31 -1.23 -14.30 3.18
CA LEU A 31 -1.05 -13.97 1.78
C LEU A 31 0.39 -14.24 1.36
N GLU A 32 0.57 -14.71 0.13
CA GLU A 32 1.80 -14.60 -0.63
C GLU A 32 1.61 -13.47 -1.65
N ASN A 33 2.41 -12.41 -1.54
CA ASN A 33 2.29 -11.24 -2.41
C ASN A 33 2.97 -11.50 -3.76
N ASP A 34 2.22 -11.31 -4.85
CA ASP A 34 2.75 -11.26 -6.22
C ASP A 34 3.50 -9.94 -6.44
N TYR A 35 2.88 -8.83 -6.04
CA TYR A 35 3.40 -7.46 -6.20
C TYR A 35 3.05 -6.58 -5.01
N THR A 36 3.95 -5.63 -4.73
CA THR A 36 3.67 -4.48 -3.87
C THR A 36 4.12 -3.21 -4.58
N VAL A 37 3.31 -2.16 -4.57
CA VAL A 37 3.59 -0.93 -5.31
C VAL A 37 4.29 0.09 -4.40
N VAL A 38 5.42 0.61 -4.88
CA VAL A 38 6.15 1.70 -4.23
C VAL A 38 5.55 3.04 -4.65
N SER A 39 4.96 3.76 -3.71
CA SER A 39 4.60 5.17 -3.89
C SER A 39 5.81 6.04 -3.63
N ALA A 40 6.50 6.43 -4.68
CA ALA A 40 7.82 7.06 -4.60
C ALA A 40 7.85 8.29 -3.65
N GLY A 41 6.83 9.14 -3.68
CA GLY A 41 6.72 10.31 -2.80
C GLY A 41 6.56 9.92 -1.33
N THR A 42 5.62 9.02 -1.05
CA THR A 42 5.31 8.54 0.31
C THR A 42 6.49 7.77 0.90
N GLU A 43 7.07 6.85 0.13
CA GLU A 43 8.18 6.03 0.62
C GLU A 43 9.45 6.85 0.80
N ARG A 44 9.72 7.81 -0.09
CA ARG A 44 10.83 8.75 0.10
C ARG A 44 10.65 9.58 1.37
N ALA A 45 9.46 10.13 1.59
CA ALA A 45 9.17 10.90 2.79
C ALA A 45 9.30 10.04 4.06
N ASN A 46 8.85 8.78 4.00
CA ASN A 46 9.01 7.82 5.08
C ASN A 46 10.48 7.49 5.34
N LEU A 47 11.24 7.17 4.31
CA LEU A 47 12.66 6.82 4.40
C LEU A 47 13.51 7.98 4.92
N MET A 48 13.24 9.19 4.44
CA MET A 48 13.99 10.41 4.81
C MET A 48 13.47 11.08 6.09
N ASN A 49 12.47 10.47 6.75
CA ASN A 49 11.80 11.04 7.91
C ASN A 49 11.23 12.45 7.67
N MET A 50 10.73 12.68 6.46
CA MET A 50 10.10 13.95 6.10
C MET A 50 8.62 13.93 6.48
N PRO A 51 8.02 15.03 6.93
CA PRO A 51 6.58 15.09 7.15
C PRO A 51 5.86 14.98 5.80
N ASN A 52 4.85 14.09 5.74
CA ASN A 52 4.03 13.94 4.55
C ASN A 52 2.89 14.97 4.52
N THR A 53 2.29 15.20 5.67
CA THR A 53 1.22 16.18 5.88
C THR A 53 1.25 16.60 7.35
N GLY A 54 0.85 17.83 7.63
CA GLY A 54 0.68 18.30 9.00
C GLY A 54 -0.44 17.51 9.73
N PRO A 55 -0.53 17.61 11.06
CA PRO A 55 -1.53 16.90 11.88
C PRO A 55 -2.99 17.16 11.47
N SER A 56 -3.26 18.28 10.82
CA SER A 56 -4.58 18.68 10.32
C SER A 56 -4.88 18.19 8.89
N GLY A 57 -3.97 17.44 8.26
CA GLY A 57 -4.07 17.08 6.84
C GLY A 57 -3.84 18.24 5.87
N THR A 58 -3.55 19.45 6.36
CA THR A 58 -3.15 20.58 5.53
C THR A 58 -1.64 20.54 5.32
N PRO A 59 -1.16 20.77 4.08
CA PRO A 59 0.27 20.86 3.82
C PRO A 59 0.87 22.04 4.60
N ASP A 60 1.76 21.73 5.52
CA ASP A 60 2.62 22.76 6.13
C ASP A 60 3.96 22.78 5.39
N PHE A 61 4.06 23.65 4.43
CA PHE A 61 5.26 23.79 3.60
C PHE A 61 6.47 24.30 4.40
N SER A 62 6.27 24.91 5.57
CA SER A 62 7.37 25.35 6.42
C SER A 62 8.07 24.20 7.13
N SER A 63 7.35 23.10 7.37
CA SER A 63 7.83 21.90 8.05
C SER A 63 8.30 20.78 7.12
N LEU A 64 8.23 20.96 5.79
CA LEU A 64 8.57 19.91 4.83
C LEU A 64 10.03 19.42 4.91
N GLN A 65 10.91 20.21 5.53
CA GLN A 65 12.33 19.85 5.72
C GLN A 65 12.65 19.40 7.14
N ALA A 66 11.71 19.54 8.08
CA ALA A 66 11.93 19.11 9.45
C ALA A 66 11.65 17.61 9.61
N PRO A 67 12.52 16.85 10.30
CA PRO A 67 12.23 15.45 10.63
C PRO A 67 10.93 15.34 11.44
N ASP A 68 10.12 14.31 11.13
CA ASP A 68 8.94 14.00 11.93
C ASP A 68 9.36 13.38 13.27
N PRO A 69 9.20 14.10 14.40
CA PRO A 69 9.64 13.61 15.71
C PRO A 69 8.80 12.41 16.20
N ALA A 70 7.60 12.20 15.66
CA ALA A 70 6.74 11.08 16.01
C ALA A 70 7.12 9.79 15.29
N LYS A 71 7.87 9.88 14.18
CA LYS A 71 8.26 8.72 13.40
C LYS A 71 9.40 7.96 14.06
N LYS A 72 9.17 6.70 14.35
CA LYS A 72 10.14 5.79 14.97
C LYS A 72 10.67 4.81 13.93
N PHE A 73 11.98 4.56 13.97
CA PHE A 73 12.62 3.46 13.25
C PHE A 73 12.86 2.28 14.22
N PRO A 74 12.85 1.03 13.73
CA PRO A 74 12.62 0.64 12.33
C PRO A 74 11.17 0.83 11.90
N PHE A 75 10.96 1.20 10.63
CA PHE A 75 9.66 1.42 10.01
C PHE A 75 9.42 0.41 8.90
N HIS A 76 8.20 -0.09 8.77
CA HIS A 76 7.79 -1.05 7.74
C HIS A 76 6.95 -0.34 6.68
N PRO A 77 7.53 -0.02 5.49
CA PRO A 77 6.82 0.68 4.42
C PRO A 77 5.88 -0.25 3.64
N GLY A 78 5.03 0.36 2.80
CA GLY A 78 4.16 -0.33 1.86
C GLY A 78 2.70 -0.38 2.29
N TYR A 79 1.82 0.16 1.45
CA TYR A 79 0.39 0.22 1.72
C TYR A 79 -0.48 -0.39 0.62
N CYS A 80 0.10 -0.88 -0.47
CA CYS A 80 -0.63 -1.51 -1.55
C CYS A 80 0.08 -2.78 -2.02
N GLY A 81 -0.62 -3.89 -1.99
CA GLY A 81 -0.14 -5.18 -2.46
C GLY A 81 -1.26 -6.01 -3.06
N VAL A 82 -0.88 -6.90 -3.97
CA VAL A 82 -1.72 -7.94 -4.56
C VAL A 82 -1.03 -9.28 -4.39
N GLY A 83 -1.80 -10.28 -4.04
CA GLY A 83 -1.28 -11.62 -3.86
C GLY A 83 -2.38 -12.67 -3.80
N ARG A 84 -2.00 -13.85 -3.37
CA ARG A 84 -2.89 -14.99 -3.19
C ARG A 84 -2.99 -15.40 -1.74
N VAL A 85 -4.17 -15.77 -1.33
CA VAL A 85 -4.39 -16.43 -0.03
C VAL A 85 -3.75 -17.81 -0.08
N ILE A 86 -2.80 -18.09 0.80
CA ILE A 86 -2.12 -19.39 0.89
C ILE A 86 -2.51 -20.17 2.14
N ALA A 87 -3.09 -19.50 3.16
CA ALA A 87 -3.71 -20.16 4.31
C ALA A 87 -4.81 -19.27 4.90
N VAL A 88 -5.79 -19.87 5.52
CA VAL A 88 -6.89 -19.20 6.22
C VAL A 88 -6.92 -19.64 7.68
N GLY A 89 -7.21 -18.69 8.58
CA GLY A 89 -7.41 -18.95 10.00
C GLY A 89 -8.82 -19.44 10.31
N GLU A 90 -9.04 -19.81 11.55
CA GLU A 90 -10.34 -20.30 12.02
C GLU A 90 -11.44 -19.24 11.80
N GLY A 91 -12.63 -19.67 11.38
CA GLY A 91 -13.81 -18.83 11.18
C GLY A 91 -13.77 -17.95 9.91
N VAL A 92 -12.75 -18.07 9.06
CA VAL A 92 -12.72 -17.37 7.77
C VAL A 92 -13.51 -18.15 6.71
N GLU A 93 -14.64 -17.58 6.28
CA GLU A 93 -15.51 -18.13 5.23
C GLU A 93 -15.55 -17.25 3.97
N SER A 94 -15.14 -15.97 4.09
CA SER A 94 -15.26 -14.97 3.02
C SER A 94 -14.28 -15.15 1.88
N VAL A 95 -13.15 -15.83 2.10
CA VAL A 95 -12.12 -16.11 1.09
C VAL A 95 -11.55 -17.50 1.26
N LYS A 96 -11.01 -18.08 0.19
CA LYS A 96 -10.42 -19.43 0.18
C LYS A 96 -8.95 -19.37 -0.21
N THR A 97 -8.20 -20.41 0.13
CA THR A 97 -6.85 -20.63 -0.40
C THR A 97 -6.88 -20.61 -1.93
N GLY A 98 -5.95 -19.90 -2.53
CA GLY A 98 -5.86 -19.65 -3.97
C GLY A 98 -6.58 -18.38 -4.45
N THR A 99 -7.48 -17.79 -3.63
CA THR A 99 -8.15 -16.53 -3.99
C THR A 99 -7.13 -15.42 -4.18
N ARG A 100 -7.24 -14.71 -5.30
CA ARG A 100 -6.42 -13.55 -5.60
C ARG A 100 -7.05 -12.31 -5.00
N VAL A 101 -6.27 -11.52 -4.25
CA VAL A 101 -6.78 -10.41 -3.46
C VAL A 101 -5.89 -9.19 -3.52
N LEU A 102 -6.51 -8.03 -3.41
CA LEU A 102 -5.86 -6.77 -3.07
C LEU A 102 -5.80 -6.67 -1.54
N ALA A 103 -4.63 -6.35 -1.01
CA ALA A 103 -4.38 -6.16 0.41
C ALA A 103 -3.77 -4.77 0.66
N CYS A 104 -4.55 -3.86 1.22
CA CYS A 104 -4.04 -2.57 1.70
C CYS A 104 -3.23 -2.78 2.99
N TRP A 105 -2.17 -1.97 3.15
CA TRP A 105 -1.32 -1.99 4.37
C TRP A 105 -0.59 -3.32 4.62
N SER A 106 -0.40 -4.12 3.58
CA SER A 106 0.30 -5.41 3.69
C SER A 106 1.82 -5.27 3.89
N GLY A 107 2.38 -4.09 3.66
CA GLY A 107 3.81 -3.83 3.69
C GLY A 107 4.54 -4.32 2.43
N HIS A 108 5.78 -3.85 2.21
CA HIS A 108 6.65 -4.40 1.16
C HIS A 108 7.28 -5.69 1.65
N ARG A 109 6.54 -6.79 1.53
CA ARG A 109 6.98 -8.12 1.99
C ARG A 109 6.44 -9.23 1.10
N SER A 110 7.13 -10.35 1.08
CA SER A 110 6.70 -11.52 0.29
C SER A 110 5.45 -12.19 0.86
N HIS A 111 5.27 -12.17 2.18
CA HIS A 111 4.13 -12.79 2.87
C HIS A 111 3.56 -11.82 3.90
N ALA A 112 2.24 -11.75 4.00
CA ALA A 112 1.55 -10.87 4.94
C ALA A 112 0.39 -11.58 5.64
N ILE A 113 0.22 -11.33 6.93
CA ILE A 113 -1.00 -11.65 7.66
C ILE A 113 -1.94 -10.46 7.53
N GLN A 114 -3.20 -10.72 7.16
CA GLN A 114 -4.23 -9.70 7.02
C GLN A 114 -5.55 -10.20 7.61
N PRO A 115 -6.38 -9.31 8.18
CA PRO A 115 -7.76 -9.65 8.49
C PRO A 115 -8.51 -10.00 7.20
N ALA A 116 -9.23 -11.11 7.17
CA ALA A 116 -9.99 -11.53 6.00
C ALA A 116 -10.99 -10.46 5.51
N ALA A 117 -11.60 -9.73 6.46
CA ALA A 117 -12.55 -8.66 6.18
C ALA A 117 -11.91 -7.39 5.53
N ALA A 118 -10.58 -7.25 5.58
CA ALA A 118 -9.86 -6.12 4.98
C ALA A 118 -9.41 -6.39 3.53
N LEU A 119 -9.71 -7.55 2.98
CA LEU A 119 -9.31 -7.94 1.64
C LEU A 119 -10.38 -7.58 0.61
N THR A 120 -9.92 -7.27 -0.60
CA THR A 120 -10.79 -7.15 -1.77
C THR A 120 -10.43 -8.26 -2.75
N GLU A 121 -11.39 -9.14 -3.05
CA GLU A 121 -11.20 -10.21 -4.02
C GLU A 121 -11.10 -9.65 -5.44
N ILE A 122 -10.16 -10.18 -6.23
CA ILE A 122 -10.00 -9.89 -7.65
C ILE A 122 -10.62 -11.07 -8.43
N GLY A 123 -11.93 -10.98 -8.66
CA GLY A 123 -12.72 -12.07 -9.26
C GLY A 123 -12.68 -12.11 -10.79
N ASP A 124 -12.06 -11.14 -11.47
CA ASP A 124 -11.93 -11.12 -12.92
C ASP A 124 -10.52 -11.52 -13.34
N ASP A 125 -10.40 -12.67 -14.01
CA ASP A 125 -9.12 -13.21 -14.47
C ASP A 125 -8.46 -12.40 -15.59
N ARG A 126 -9.19 -11.47 -16.22
CA ARG A 126 -8.64 -10.55 -17.21
C ARG A 126 -7.81 -9.42 -16.60
N ILE A 127 -7.99 -9.17 -15.30
CA ILE A 127 -7.21 -8.18 -14.55
C ILE A 127 -5.91 -8.84 -14.10
N GLU A 128 -4.79 -8.39 -14.64
CA GLU A 128 -3.47 -8.87 -14.21
C GLU A 128 -3.17 -8.42 -12.77
N SER A 129 -2.42 -9.25 -12.02
CA SER A 129 -2.01 -8.88 -10.65
C SER A 129 -1.19 -7.59 -10.62
N LEU A 130 -0.38 -7.35 -11.65
CA LEU A 130 0.39 -6.11 -11.77
C LEU A 130 -0.52 -4.88 -11.89
N ASP A 131 -1.54 -4.93 -12.73
CA ASP A 131 -2.49 -3.81 -12.92
C ASP A 131 -3.31 -3.58 -11.64
N ALA A 132 -3.80 -4.66 -11.03
CA ALA A 132 -4.54 -4.60 -9.79
C ALA A 132 -3.71 -3.99 -8.63
N ALA A 133 -2.40 -4.16 -8.62
CA ALA A 133 -1.54 -3.59 -7.60
C ALA A 133 -1.55 -2.05 -7.58
N PHE A 134 -1.88 -1.39 -8.69
CA PHE A 134 -1.98 0.08 -8.79
C PHE A 134 -3.34 0.64 -8.35
N VAL A 135 -4.34 -0.20 -8.06
CA VAL A 135 -5.72 0.26 -7.84
C VAL A 135 -5.85 1.32 -6.73
N VAL A 136 -5.06 1.24 -5.67
CA VAL A 136 -5.09 2.24 -4.58
C VAL A 136 -4.63 3.60 -5.10
N ILE A 137 -3.58 3.64 -5.93
CA ILE A 137 -3.05 4.87 -6.51
C ILE A 137 -4.02 5.42 -7.56
N ALA A 138 -4.57 4.56 -8.41
CA ALA A 138 -5.59 4.94 -9.39
C ALA A 138 -6.85 5.50 -8.70
N ALA A 139 -7.27 4.92 -7.58
CA ALA A 139 -8.39 5.44 -6.80
C ALA A 139 -8.12 6.85 -6.22
N MET A 140 -6.87 7.17 -5.89
CA MET A 140 -6.50 8.54 -5.49
C MET A 140 -6.61 9.52 -6.67
N GLY A 141 -6.17 9.14 -7.88
CA GLY A 141 -6.36 9.91 -9.10
C GLY A 141 -7.84 10.16 -9.39
N LEU A 142 -8.65 9.09 -9.39
CA LEU A 142 -10.10 9.17 -9.55
C LEU A 142 -10.76 10.07 -8.50
N GLN A 143 -10.32 10.00 -7.24
CA GLN A 143 -10.82 10.88 -6.19
C GLN A 143 -10.51 12.35 -6.48
N GLY A 144 -9.34 12.66 -7.03
CA GLY A 144 -8.98 14.00 -7.51
C GLY A 144 -9.97 14.49 -8.55
N VAL A 145 -10.20 13.73 -9.60
CA VAL A 145 -11.18 14.05 -10.67
C VAL A 145 -12.59 14.29 -10.09
N ARG A 146 -13.07 13.40 -9.23
CA ARG A 146 -14.40 13.54 -8.59
C ARG A 146 -14.51 14.79 -7.73
N LYS A 147 -13.43 15.23 -7.09
CA LYS A 147 -13.41 16.46 -6.26
C LYS A 147 -13.48 17.73 -7.10
N LEU A 148 -12.96 17.70 -8.32
CA LEU A 148 -13.05 18.83 -9.25
C LEU A 148 -14.48 19.13 -9.69
N ARG A 149 -15.39 18.14 -9.66
CA ARG A 149 -16.79 18.26 -10.11
C ARG A 149 -16.90 18.85 -11.51
N LEU A 150 -16.04 18.40 -12.42
CA LEU A 150 -16.01 18.87 -13.81
C LEU A 150 -17.33 18.62 -14.51
N GLU A 151 -17.82 19.62 -15.24
CA GLU A 151 -19.00 19.57 -16.08
C GLU A 151 -18.62 19.57 -17.58
N ILE A 152 -19.57 19.24 -18.44
CA ILE A 152 -19.36 19.22 -19.91
C ILE A 152 -18.97 20.62 -20.38
N GLY A 153 -17.84 20.71 -21.11
CA GLY A 153 -17.31 21.97 -21.64
C GLY A 153 -16.28 22.66 -20.74
N GLU A 154 -16.06 22.18 -19.52
CA GLU A 154 -15.00 22.67 -18.66
C GLU A 154 -13.66 22.02 -19.01
N SER A 155 -12.57 22.72 -18.65
CA SER A 155 -11.19 22.25 -18.83
C SER A 155 -10.52 22.02 -17.49
N ALA A 156 -9.69 20.98 -17.41
CA ALA A 156 -8.84 20.71 -16.25
C ALA A 156 -7.38 20.75 -16.66
N MET A 157 -6.53 21.20 -15.75
CA MET A 157 -5.08 21.17 -15.90
C MET A 157 -4.48 20.23 -14.86
N ILE A 158 -3.65 19.30 -15.32
CA ILE A 158 -2.92 18.38 -14.44
C ILE A 158 -1.48 18.89 -14.34
N VAL A 159 -1.05 19.20 -13.12
CA VAL A 159 0.32 19.65 -12.84
C VAL A 159 1.13 18.47 -12.31
N GLY A 160 2.04 17.97 -13.14
CA GLY A 160 2.88 16.80 -12.87
C GLY A 160 2.29 15.51 -13.45
N LEU A 161 3.02 14.91 -14.39
CA LEU A 161 2.68 13.65 -15.04
C LEU A 161 3.46 12.49 -14.42
N GLY A 162 3.50 12.45 -13.09
CA GLY A 162 3.91 11.27 -12.34
C GLY A 162 2.79 10.24 -12.29
N LEU A 163 2.97 9.19 -11.49
CA LEU A 163 2.03 8.06 -11.42
C LEU A 163 0.57 8.50 -11.17
N LEU A 164 0.33 9.42 -10.23
CA LEU A 164 -1.01 9.95 -9.96
C LEU A 164 -1.57 10.83 -11.07
N GLY A 165 -0.71 11.54 -11.81
CA GLY A 165 -1.15 12.45 -12.86
C GLY A 165 -1.44 11.74 -14.19
N VAL A 166 -1.03 10.48 -14.33
CA VAL A 166 -1.29 9.65 -15.51
C VAL A 166 -2.59 8.86 -15.36
N PHE A 167 -2.99 8.49 -14.13
CA PHE A 167 -4.29 7.91 -13.81
C PHE A 167 -5.41 8.95 -13.77
#